data_31f10e104a68032bd65536b06b06008b
#
_entry.id   31f10e104a68032bd65536b06b06008b
#
_cell.length_a   1.000
_cell.length_b   1.000
_cell.length_c   1.000
_cell.angle_alpha   90.00
_cell.angle_beta   90.00
_cell.angle_gamma   90.00
#
_symmetry.space_group_name_H-M   'P 1'
#
loop_
_entity.id
_entity.type
_entity.pdbx_description
1 polymer ?
#
loop_
_entity_poly.entity_id
_entity_poly.type
_entity_poly.pdbx_seq_one_letter_code
_entity_poly.pdbx_strand_id
1 'polypeptide(L)'
;MLDCAEILPDMSNLYFPFHSLGFKCNPFRAVTDAEWLEVAILPDSLAEVLAHGFVHLQLLGGKGHGKTTALLILADHLKREGQRVAYEHIEIGQTEFVTSLDSLDAFLLDEADRLSEREWDRLLRALSVDGRGLRSILSSHEDLTHRFVRRGLPLTTLRFETATLTHVAAVIRRRLAHFALELDLPGVTISPEAIAHLHQTFGADIRVIEQTLYEVFQGRRERGEIGVEEVVVN
;
A
#
# COMPACT_ATOMS: atom_id res chain seq x y z
N MET A 1 4.02 53.61 24.30
CA MET A 1 4.82 52.55 23.72
C MET A 1 4.66 51.33 24.62
N LEU A 2 3.71 50.48 24.30
CA LEU A 2 3.48 49.20 24.98
C LEU A 2 4.27 48.15 24.21
N ASP A 3 5.22 47.58 24.90
CA ASP A 3 6.11 46.53 24.44
C ASP A 3 5.30 45.22 24.38
N CYS A 4 4.86 44.86 23.18
CA CYS A 4 4.27 43.54 22.92
C CYS A 4 5.40 42.54 22.72
N ALA A 5 6.02 42.11 23.82
CA ALA A 5 6.75 40.85 23.81
C ALA A 5 5.73 39.73 23.66
N GLU A 6 5.58 39.21 22.45
CA GLU A 6 4.84 37.97 22.18
C GLU A 6 5.43 36.89 23.07
N ILE A 7 4.68 36.48 24.08
CA ILE A 7 4.96 35.30 24.88
C ILE A 7 4.72 34.10 23.92
N LEU A 8 5.78 33.65 23.28
CA LEU A 8 5.74 32.34 22.63
C LEU A 8 5.42 31.28 23.70
N PRO A 9 4.42 30.43 23.50
CA PRO A 9 4.14 29.36 24.46
C PRO A 9 5.40 28.50 24.64
N ASP A 10 5.73 28.24 25.90
CA ASP A 10 6.83 27.36 26.26
C ASP A 10 6.63 25.97 25.63
N MET A 11 7.36 25.71 24.55
CA MET A 11 7.30 24.45 23.79
C MET A 11 7.94 23.27 24.55
N SER A 12 8.51 23.52 25.73
CA SER A 12 9.17 22.49 26.57
C SER A 12 8.21 21.47 27.17
N ASN A 13 6.90 21.74 27.14
CA ASN A 13 5.86 20.86 27.70
C ASN A 13 5.02 20.09 26.65
N LEU A 14 5.37 20.16 25.37
CA LEU A 14 4.74 19.28 24.37
C LEU A 14 5.32 17.87 24.53
N TYR A 15 4.59 17.02 25.25
CA TYR A 15 4.91 15.60 25.39
C TYR A 15 4.68 14.88 24.06
N PHE A 16 5.77 14.59 23.37
CA PHE A 16 5.78 13.75 22.16
C PHE A 16 6.35 12.37 22.53
N PRO A 17 5.50 11.40 22.86
CA PRO A 17 5.96 10.12 23.45
C PRO A 17 6.93 9.37 22.56
N PHE A 18 6.88 9.56 21.25
CA PHE A 18 7.76 8.88 20.30
C PHE A 18 9.09 9.61 20.05
N HIS A 19 9.22 10.90 20.42
CA HIS A 19 10.46 11.64 20.28
C HIS A 19 11.58 11.07 21.17
N SER A 20 11.25 10.63 22.37
CA SER A 20 12.21 9.95 23.25
C SER A 20 12.75 8.64 22.63
N LEU A 21 11.92 8.01 21.78
CA LEU A 21 12.27 6.80 21.05
C LEU A 21 13.01 7.07 19.72
N GLY A 22 13.15 8.34 19.31
CA GLY A 22 13.79 8.75 18.07
C GLY A 22 12.85 8.84 16.86
N PHE A 23 11.54 8.96 17.04
CA PHE A 23 10.56 9.02 15.96
C PHE A 23 9.63 10.24 16.06
N LYS A 24 9.16 10.72 14.91
CA LYS A 24 8.17 11.81 14.80
C LYS A 24 6.80 11.41 15.37
N CYS A 25 6.44 10.15 15.21
CA CYS A 25 5.18 9.54 15.69
C CYS A 25 5.39 8.01 15.75
N ASN A 26 4.32 7.23 16.07
CA ASN A 26 4.40 5.78 15.96
C ASN A 26 4.65 5.38 14.49
N PRO A 27 5.76 4.68 14.17
CA PRO A 27 6.12 4.34 12.79
C PRO A 27 5.10 3.43 12.10
N PHE A 28 4.28 2.72 12.87
CA PHE A 28 3.31 1.75 12.35
C PHE A 28 1.85 2.26 12.42
N ARG A 29 1.64 3.55 12.71
CA ARG A 29 0.31 4.17 12.60
C ARG A 29 -0.23 4.11 11.17
N ALA A 30 -1.53 4.31 11.02
CA ALA A 30 -2.10 4.55 9.71
C ALA A 30 -1.39 5.71 9.00
N VAL A 31 -1.07 5.52 7.74
CA VAL A 31 -0.40 6.53 6.89
C VAL A 31 -1.43 7.29 6.06
N THR A 32 -1.12 8.54 5.74
CA THR A 32 -1.89 9.35 4.79
C THR A 32 -1.60 8.91 3.35
N ASP A 33 -2.45 9.32 2.40
CA ASP A 33 -2.25 8.99 0.98
C ASP A 33 -0.89 9.47 0.44
N ALA A 34 -0.40 10.63 0.91
CA ALA A 34 0.92 11.14 0.53
C ALA A 34 2.06 10.28 1.10
N GLU A 35 1.94 9.86 2.37
CA GLU A 35 2.94 9.01 3.02
C GLU A 35 2.96 7.60 2.43
N TRP A 36 1.81 7.11 1.91
CA TRP A 36 1.75 5.80 1.25
C TRP A 36 2.82 5.65 0.18
N LEU A 37 2.96 6.65 -0.68
CA LEU A 37 3.94 6.64 -1.78
C LEU A 37 5.40 6.60 -1.29
N GLU A 38 5.64 7.12 -0.10
CA GLU A 38 6.98 7.19 0.48
C GLU A 38 7.37 5.93 1.26
N VAL A 39 6.39 5.25 1.90
CA VAL A 39 6.65 4.07 2.72
C VAL A 39 6.42 2.75 2.01
N ALA A 40 5.66 2.74 0.92
CA ALA A 40 5.33 1.53 0.20
C ALA A 40 6.54 0.96 -0.55
N ILE A 41 6.64 -0.36 -0.54
CA ILE A 41 7.63 -1.12 -1.29
C ILE A 41 6.89 -2.00 -2.28
N LEU A 42 7.21 -1.83 -3.55
CA LEU A 42 6.68 -2.68 -4.62
C LEU A 42 7.40 -4.03 -4.63
N PRO A 43 6.69 -5.13 -4.87
CA PRO A 43 7.33 -6.40 -5.17
C PRO A 43 8.15 -6.30 -6.48
N ASP A 44 9.29 -6.97 -6.53
CA ASP A 44 10.18 -6.97 -7.71
C ASP A 44 9.43 -7.40 -8.98
N SER A 45 8.53 -8.36 -8.87
CA SER A 45 7.68 -8.84 -9.96
C SER A 45 6.82 -7.74 -10.60
N LEU A 46 6.40 -6.72 -9.84
CA LEU A 46 5.67 -5.59 -10.39
C LEU A 46 6.60 -4.66 -11.20
N ALA A 47 7.83 -4.45 -10.72
CA ALA A 47 8.83 -3.69 -11.46
C ALA A 47 9.16 -4.34 -12.81
N GLU A 48 9.25 -5.68 -12.86
CA GLU A 48 9.45 -6.44 -14.10
C GLU A 48 8.27 -6.26 -15.08
N VAL A 49 7.01 -6.35 -14.60
CA VAL A 49 5.83 -6.13 -15.44
C VAL A 49 5.80 -4.71 -16.00
N LEU A 50 6.16 -3.71 -15.21
CA LEU A 50 6.26 -2.32 -15.67
C LEU A 50 7.33 -2.14 -16.75
N ALA A 51 8.49 -2.77 -16.59
CA ALA A 51 9.59 -2.69 -17.56
C ALA A 51 9.23 -3.35 -18.92
N HIS A 52 8.45 -4.43 -18.92
CA HIS A 52 8.02 -5.13 -20.14
C HIS A 52 6.78 -4.48 -20.78
N GLY A 53 6.04 -3.68 -20.04
CA GLY A 53 4.77 -3.10 -20.47
C GLY A 53 3.60 -4.09 -20.43
N PHE A 54 2.39 -3.57 -20.37
CA PHE A 54 1.14 -4.33 -20.40
C PHE A 54 0.03 -3.49 -21.05
N VAL A 55 -1.01 -4.15 -21.54
CA VAL A 55 -2.26 -3.51 -21.99
C VAL A 55 -3.25 -3.51 -20.85
N HIS A 56 -3.57 -4.70 -20.33
CA HIS A 56 -4.40 -4.87 -19.14
C HIS A 56 -3.64 -5.71 -18.13
N LEU A 57 -3.75 -5.34 -16.85
CA LEU A 57 -3.04 -5.99 -15.76
C LEU A 57 -4.03 -6.42 -14.67
N GLN A 58 -3.91 -7.65 -14.22
CA GLN A 58 -4.57 -8.15 -13.02
C GLN A 58 -3.56 -8.35 -11.90
N LEU A 59 -3.83 -7.79 -10.73
CA LEU A 59 -3.16 -8.06 -9.47
C LEU A 59 -4.00 -9.07 -8.70
N LEU A 60 -3.61 -10.34 -8.74
CA LEU A 60 -4.36 -11.45 -8.16
C LEU A 60 -3.72 -11.88 -6.84
N GLY A 61 -4.51 -12.01 -5.76
CA GLY A 61 -3.98 -12.48 -4.49
C GLY A 61 -4.93 -12.33 -3.32
N GLY A 62 -4.55 -12.87 -2.18
CA GLY A 62 -5.31 -12.84 -0.95
C GLY A 62 -5.49 -11.44 -0.35
N LYS A 63 -6.32 -11.35 0.69
CA LYS A 63 -6.49 -10.12 1.46
C LYS A 63 -5.19 -9.78 2.20
N GLY A 64 -4.84 -8.50 2.26
CA GLY A 64 -3.63 -8.05 2.95
C GLY A 64 -2.33 -8.18 2.15
N HIS A 65 -2.34 -8.76 0.94
CA HIS A 65 -1.13 -9.01 0.14
C HIS A 65 -0.58 -7.77 -0.59
N GLY A 66 -1.08 -6.56 -0.33
CA GLY A 66 -0.51 -5.33 -0.89
C GLY A 66 -1.05 -4.92 -2.28
N LYS A 67 -2.10 -5.57 -2.81
CA LYS A 67 -2.70 -5.24 -4.12
C LYS A 67 -3.15 -3.78 -4.21
N THR A 68 -3.88 -3.29 -3.20
CA THR A 68 -4.34 -1.90 -3.11
C THR A 68 -3.17 -0.92 -3.12
N THR A 69 -2.11 -1.22 -2.34
CA THR A 69 -0.87 -0.44 -2.32
C THR A 69 -0.25 -0.36 -3.70
N ALA A 70 -0.13 -1.49 -4.39
CA ALA A 70 0.40 -1.54 -5.75
C ALA A 70 -0.46 -0.71 -6.73
N LEU A 71 -1.79 -0.78 -6.65
CA LEU A 71 -2.70 0.04 -7.46
C LEU A 71 -2.47 1.54 -7.24
N LEU A 72 -2.36 1.99 -5.98
CA LEU A 72 -2.15 3.40 -5.66
C LEU A 72 -0.80 3.92 -6.19
N ILE A 73 0.26 3.13 -6.07
CA ILE A 73 1.58 3.47 -6.61
C ILE A 73 1.52 3.53 -8.15
N LEU A 74 0.87 2.56 -8.79
CA LEU A 74 0.68 2.56 -10.24
C LEU A 74 -0.12 3.76 -10.71
N ALA A 75 -1.18 4.14 -9.97
CA ALA A 75 -1.96 5.33 -10.28
C ALA A 75 -1.12 6.60 -10.23
N ASP A 76 -0.29 6.76 -9.19
CA ASP A 76 0.62 7.90 -9.06
C ASP A 76 1.68 7.91 -10.17
N HIS A 77 2.31 6.77 -10.45
CA HIS A 77 3.29 6.63 -11.51
C HIS A 77 2.71 7.05 -12.87
N LEU A 78 1.56 6.52 -13.27
CA LEU A 78 0.90 6.85 -14.53
C LEU A 78 0.48 8.33 -14.61
N LYS A 79 0.03 8.92 -13.49
CA LYS A 79 -0.27 10.36 -13.41
C LYS A 79 0.98 11.20 -13.63
N ARG A 80 2.12 10.83 -13.06
CA ARG A 80 3.40 11.54 -13.28
C ARG A 80 3.89 11.43 -14.71
N GLU A 81 3.52 10.38 -15.43
CA GLU A 81 3.74 10.26 -16.88
C GLU A 81 2.76 11.08 -17.72
N GLY A 82 1.89 11.87 -17.10
CA GLY A 82 0.94 12.75 -17.79
C GLY A 82 -0.33 12.04 -18.27
N GLN A 83 -0.61 10.82 -17.81
CA GLN A 83 -1.80 10.08 -18.20
C GLN A 83 -3.02 10.50 -17.37
N ARG A 84 -4.20 10.45 -18.00
CA ARG A 84 -5.49 10.65 -17.33
C ARG A 84 -5.91 9.36 -16.67
N VAL A 85 -5.75 9.32 -15.35
CA VAL A 85 -5.91 8.11 -14.54
C VAL A 85 -7.04 8.29 -13.54
N ALA A 86 -7.93 7.31 -13.45
CA ALA A 86 -8.88 7.17 -12.35
C ALA A 86 -8.59 5.90 -11.54
N TYR A 87 -8.78 6.01 -10.25
CA TYR A 87 -8.77 4.89 -9.31
C TYR A 87 -10.12 4.84 -8.61
N GLU A 88 -10.69 3.65 -8.51
CA GLU A 88 -11.94 3.41 -7.79
C GLU A 88 -11.83 2.10 -7.02
N HIS A 89 -12.33 2.09 -5.79
CA HIS A 89 -12.44 0.91 -4.94
C HIS A 89 -13.90 0.49 -4.86
N ILE A 90 -14.19 -0.79 -5.08
CA ILE A 90 -15.53 -1.34 -4.92
C ILE A 90 -15.70 -1.80 -3.48
N GLU A 91 -16.53 -1.09 -2.73
CA GLU A 91 -16.80 -1.39 -1.33
C GLU A 91 -17.59 -2.70 -1.17
N ILE A 92 -17.56 -3.27 0.05
CA ILE A 92 -18.39 -4.45 0.36
C ILE A 92 -19.86 -4.09 0.19
N GLY A 93 -20.56 -4.87 -0.66
CA GLY A 93 -21.96 -4.65 -0.99
C GLY A 93 -22.19 -3.75 -2.22
N GLN A 94 -21.16 -3.08 -2.73
CA GLN A 94 -21.20 -2.42 -4.04
C GLN A 94 -20.92 -3.44 -5.15
N THR A 95 -21.58 -3.26 -6.28
CA THR A 95 -21.43 -4.12 -7.46
C THR A 95 -21.26 -3.32 -8.75
N GLU A 96 -21.12 -2.01 -8.63
CA GLU A 96 -21.05 -1.05 -9.73
C GLU A 96 -19.94 -0.05 -9.49
N PHE A 97 -19.28 0.40 -10.55
CA PHE A 97 -18.34 1.53 -10.50
C PHE A 97 -19.02 2.79 -11.08
N VAL A 98 -18.68 3.95 -10.53
CA VAL A 98 -19.30 5.24 -10.89
C VAL A 98 -18.44 6.07 -11.86
N THR A 99 -17.16 5.75 -11.96
CA THR A 99 -16.21 6.47 -12.83
C THR A 99 -16.62 6.44 -14.30
N SER A 100 -16.64 7.61 -14.96
CA SER A 100 -16.76 7.69 -16.42
C SER A 100 -15.43 7.31 -17.07
N LEU A 101 -15.48 6.38 -18.03
CA LEU A 101 -14.29 5.88 -18.72
C LEU A 101 -13.93 6.70 -19.97
N ASP A 102 -14.75 7.69 -20.35
CA ASP A 102 -14.70 8.32 -21.69
C ASP A 102 -13.44 9.09 -22.02
N SER A 103 -12.74 9.61 -21.03
CA SER A 103 -11.56 10.44 -21.24
C SER A 103 -10.30 9.90 -20.59
N LEU A 104 -10.32 8.65 -20.09
CA LEU A 104 -9.22 8.05 -19.38
C LEU A 104 -8.23 7.36 -20.32
N ASP A 105 -6.96 7.40 -19.94
CA ASP A 105 -5.88 6.62 -20.52
C ASP A 105 -5.65 5.33 -19.73
N ALA A 106 -5.95 5.36 -18.40
CA ALA A 106 -5.91 4.19 -17.54
C ALA A 106 -7.01 4.23 -16.47
N PHE A 107 -7.64 3.08 -16.21
CA PHE A 107 -8.59 2.88 -15.12
C PHE A 107 -8.10 1.79 -14.18
N LEU A 108 -7.94 2.17 -12.91
CA LEU A 108 -7.52 1.27 -11.85
C LEU A 108 -8.72 0.96 -10.97
N LEU A 109 -9.03 -0.33 -10.85
CA LEU A 109 -10.21 -0.80 -10.11
C LEU A 109 -9.79 -1.80 -9.06
N ASP A 110 -10.01 -1.44 -7.80
CA ASP A 110 -9.70 -2.28 -6.66
C ASP A 110 -10.92 -3.14 -6.28
N GLU A 111 -10.69 -4.42 -5.95
CA GLU A 111 -11.73 -5.41 -5.64
C GLU A 111 -12.69 -5.67 -6.83
N ALA A 112 -12.13 -5.78 -8.04
CA ALA A 112 -12.91 -5.91 -9.28
C ALA A 112 -13.79 -7.17 -9.34
N ASP A 113 -13.48 -8.21 -8.58
CA ASP A 113 -14.31 -9.42 -8.45
C ASP A 113 -15.68 -9.16 -7.83
N ARG A 114 -15.91 -7.99 -7.19
CA ARG A 114 -17.22 -7.59 -6.65
C ARG A 114 -18.19 -7.06 -7.70
N LEU A 115 -17.72 -6.75 -8.92
CA LEU A 115 -18.57 -6.22 -9.97
C LEU A 115 -19.66 -7.20 -10.41
N SER A 116 -20.86 -6.67 -10.64
CA SER A 116 -21.93 -7.41 -11.32
C SER A 116 -21.57 -7.76 -12.77
N GLU A 117 -22.20 -8.77 -13.34
CA GLU A 117 -22.01 -9.16 -14.75
C GLU A 117 -22.30 -8.00 -15.71
N ARG A 118 -23.29 -7.16 -15.40
CA ARG A 118 -23.63 -5.96 -16.17
C ARG A 118 -22.47 -4.96 -16.21
N GLU A 119 -21.82 -4.72 -15.06
CA GLU A 119 -20.71 -3.79 -14.95
C GLU A 119 -19.44 -4.36 -15.59
N TRP A 120 -19.22 -5.66 -15.48
CA TRP A 120 -18.18 -6.35 -16.24
C TRP A 120 -18.37 -6.14 -17.74
N ASP A 121 -19.59 -6.31 -18.26
CA ASP A 121 -19.89 -6.08 -19.67
C ASP A 121 -19.68 -4.61 -20.08
N ARG A 122 -19.98 -3.65 -19.19
CA ARG A 122 -19.72 -2.23 -19.42
C ARG A 122 -18.21 -1.96 -19.51
N LEU A 123 -17.44 -2.45 -18.56
CA LEU A 123 -15.99 -2.30 -18.53
C LEU A 123 -15.33 -2.92 -19.77
N LEU A 124 -15.59 -4.20 -20.03
CA LEU A 124 -14.97 -4.92 -21.15
C LEU A 124 -15.34 -4.33 -22.52
N ARG A 125 -16.56 -3.79 -22.68
CA ARG A 125 -16.94 -3.04 -23.89
C ARG A 125 -16.08 -1.78 -24.05
N ALA A 126 -15.90 -1.02 -22.98
CA ALA A 126 -15.07 0.18 -23.04
C ALA A 126 -13.60 -0.13 -23.38
N LEU A 127 -13.06 -1.25 -22.87
CA LEU A 127 -11.69 -1.71 -23.16
C LEU A 127 -11.55 -2.25 -24.61
N SER A 128 -12.64 -2.71 -25.23
CA SER A 128 -12.64 -3.30 -26.58
C SER A 128 -12.81 -2.27 -27.70
N VAL A 129 -12.96 -0.98 -27.38
CA VAL A 129 -13.12 0.06 -28.42
C VAL A 129 -11.80 0.33 -29.10
N ASP A 130 -11.69 -0.03 -30.38
CA ASP A 130 -10.51 0.20 -31.22
C ASP A 130 -10.09 1.68 -31.22
N GLY A 131 -8.80 1.92 -31.05
CA GLY A 131 -8.21 3.25 -31.09
C GLY A 131 -8.32 4.05 -29.80
N ARG A 132 -9.01 3.58 -28.78
CA ARG A 132 -9.17 4.30 -27.50
C ARG A 132 -7.93 4.18 -26.60
N GLY A 133 -7.23 3.04 -26.67
CA GLY A 133 -6.01 2.79 -25.90
C GLY A 133 -6.20 2.76 -24.37
N LEU A 134 -7.46 2.68 -23.88
CA LEU A 134 -7.76 2.60 -22.45
C LEU A 134 -7.15 1.35 -21.85
N ARG A 135 -6.27 1.52 -20.87
CA ARG A 135 -5.68 0.43 -20.10
C ARG A 135 -6.50 0.17 -18.84
N SER A 136 -6.56 -1.08 -18.39
CA SER A 136 -7.12 -1.40 -17.07
C SER A 136 -6.09 -2.10 -16.18
N ILE A 137 -6.12 -1.74 -14.89
CA ILE A 137 -5.33 -2.38 -13.85
C ILE A 137 -6.30 -2.75 -12.74
N LEU A 138 -6.46 -4.04 -12.50
CA LEU A 138 -7.52 -4.58 -11.66
C LEU A 138 -6.92 -5.34 -10.49
N SER A 139 -7.37 -5.12 -9.27
CA SER A 139 -7.13 -6.07 -8.18
C SER A 139 -8.29 -7.03 -8.04
N SER A 140 -7.99 -8.26 -7.65
CA SER A 140 -9.00 -9.31 -7.51
C SER A 140 -8.51 -10.42 -6.58
N HIS A 141 -9.47 -11.13 -5.96
CA HIS A 141 -9.23 -12.39 -5.27
C HIS A 141 -9.40 -13.59 -6.20
N GLU A 142 -10.09 -13.41 -7.33
CA GLU A 142 -10.37 -14.42 -8.31
C GLU A 142 -9.64 -14.17 -9.63
N ASP A 143 -9.35 -15.24 -10.38
CA ASP A 143 -8.72 -15.14 -11.69
C ASP A 143 -9.72 -14.65 -12.74
N LEU A 144 -9.50 -13.44 -13.24
CA LEU A 144 -10.35 -12.75 -14.21
C LEU A 144 -10.00 -13.09 -15.67
N THR A 145 -8.99 -13.92 -15.91
CA THR A 145 -8.49 -14.25 -17.26
C THR A 145 -9.61 -14.71 -18.19
N HIS A 146 -10.55 -15.51 -17.70
CA HIS A 146 -11.67 -16.02 -18.48
C HIS A 146 -12.58 -14.91 -19.06
N ARG A 147 -12.70 -13.77 -18.37
CA ARG A 147 -13.52 -12.62 -18.82
C ARG A 147 -12.86 -11.91 -20.00
N PHE A 148 -11.55 -11.71 -19.92
CA PHE A 148 -10.75 -11.06 -20.95
C PHE A 148 -10.62 -11.92 -22.21
N VAL A 149 -10.34 -13.22 -22.04
CA VAL A 149 -10.23 -14.18 -23.15
C VAL A 149 -11.53 -14.24 -23.98
N ARG A 150 -12.70 -14.21 -23.34
CA ARG A 150 -14.00 -14.19 -24.06
C ARG A 150 -14.19 -12.96 -24.96
N ARG A 151 -13.45 -11.89 -24.71
CA ARG A 151 -13.47 -10.64 -25.48
C ARG A 151 -12.27 -10.46 -26.39
N GLY A 152 -11.35 -11.44 -26.41
CA GLY A 152 -10.10 -11.34 -27.18
C GLY A 152 -9.14 -10.27 -26.67
N LEU A 153 -9.27 -9.86 -25.40
CA LEU A 153 -8.42 -8.85 -24.79
C LEU A 153 -7.21 -9.52 -24.11
N PRO A 154 -5.99 -8.98 -24.29
CA PRO A 154 -4.81 -9.47 -23.58
C PRO A 154 -4.90 -9.07 -22.09
N LEU A 155 -4.57 -10.00 -21.18
CA LEU A 155 -4.48 -9.74 -19.75
C LEU A 155 -3.18 -10.33 -19.21
N THR A 156 -2.35 -9.47 -18.63
CA THR A 156 -1.21 -9.88 -17.83
C THR A 156 -1.65 -10.12 -16.40
N THR A 157 -1.33 -11.27 -15.82
CA THR A 157 -1.69 -11.57 -14.42
C THR A 157 -0.41 -11.59 -13.58
N LEU A 158 -0.37 -10.70 -12.60
CA LEU A 158 0.64 -10.69 -11.54
C LEU A 158 0.03 -11.29 -10.27
N ARG A 159 0.61 -12.40 -9.80
CA ARG A 159 0.17 -13.06 -8.57
C ARG A 159 0.91 -12.47 -7.38
N PHE A 160 0.13 -11.93 -6.45
CA PHE A 160 0.60 -11.52 -5.12
C PHE A 160 0.49 -12.74 -4.20
N GLU A 161 1.55 -13.51 -4.17
CA GLU A 161 1.69 -14.65 -3.27
C GLU A 161 2.11 -14.16 -1.87
N THR A 162 2.51 -15.07 -1.01
CA THR A 162 2.98 -14.72 0.34
C THR A 162 4.18 -13.78 0.25
N ALA A 163 4.13 -12.66 0.98
CA ALA A 163 5.27 -11.76 1.09
C ALA A 163 6.48 -12.54 1.62
N THR A 164 7.62 -12.39 0.97
CA THR A 164 8.87 -13.01 1.47
C THR A 164 9.32 -12.32 2.75
N LEU A 165 10.09 -13.03 3.58
CA LEU A 165 10.72 -12.44 4.77
C LEU A 165 11.51 -11.17 4.40
N THR A 166 12.21 -11.18 3.27
CA THR A 166 12.98 -10.02 2.78
C THR A 166 12.06 -8.83 2.51
N HIS A 167 10.87 -9.06 1.92
CA HIS A 167 9.90 -8.01 1.65
C HIS A 167 9.33 -7.43 2.97
N VAL A 168 8.92 -8.28 3.91
CA VAL A 168 8.44 -7.85 5.23
C VAL A 168 9.51 -7.01 5.95
N ALA A 169 10.76 -7.48 5.96
CA ALA A 169 11.86 -6.74 6.55
C ALA A 169 12.10 -5.38 5.88
N ALA A 170 11.94 -5.31 4.56
CA ALA A 170 12.08 -4.06 3.82
C ALA A 170 10.96 -3.07 4.17
N VAL A 171 9.69 -3.52 4.24
CA VAL A 171 8.55 -2.69 4.66
C VAL A 171 8.78 -2.13 6.08
N ILE A 172 9.15 -2.97 7.03
CA ILE A 172 9.42 -2.56 8.40
C ILE A 172 10.54 -1.50 8.45
N ARG A 173 11.67 -1.76 7.79
CA ARG A 173 12.79 -0.79 7.74
C ARG A 173 12.39 0.53 7.09
N ARG A 174 11.61 0.48 6.01
CA ARG A 174 11.14 1.69 5.32
C ARG A 174 10.26 2.54 6.22
N ARG A 175 9.35 1.92 6.98
CA ARG A 175 8.52 2.60 7.99
C ARG A 175 9.37 3.27 9.07
N LEU A 176 10.28 2.52 9.67
CA LEU A 176 11.18 3.06 10.71
C LEU A 176 11.99 4.25 10.16
N ALA A 177 12.57 4.13 8.98
CA ALA A 177 13.38 5.19 8.37
C ALA A 177 12.54 6.44 8.05
N HIS A 178 11.31 6.27 7.50
CA HIS A 178 10.46 7.41 7.14
C HIS A 178 10.03 8.25 8.35
N PHE A 179 9.74 7.60 9.47
CA PHE A 179 9.29 8.29 10.68
C PHE A 179 10.43 8.62 11.66
N ALA A 180 11.66 8.24 11.38
CA ALA A 180 12.81 8.61 12.21
C ALA A 180 13.00 10.14 12.27
N LEU A 181 13.40 10.64 13.42
CA LEU A 181 13.82 12.04 13.60
C LEU A 181 15.16 12.29 12.94
N GLU A 182 16.12 11.36 13.13
CA GLU A 182 17.45 11.38 12.56
C GLU A 182 17.73 10.03 11.89
N LEU A 183 18.17 10.06 10.63
CA LEU A 183 18.37 8.84 9.83
C LEU A 183 19.52 7.97 10.36
N ASP A 184 20.53 8.58 10.98
CA ASP A 184 21.77 7.90 11.38
C ASP A 184 21.74 7.32 12.81
N LEU A 185 20.68 7.59 13.58
CA LEU A 185 20.53 7.13 14.96
C LEU A 185 19.13 6.54 15.18
N PRO A 186 18.85 5.33 14.70
CA PRO A 186 17.57 4.70 14.99
C PRO A 186 17.44 4.49 16.51
N GLY A 187 16.47 5.17 17.11
CA GLY A 187 16.23 5.07 18.55
C GLY A 187 15.72 3.70 18.97
N VAL A 188 14.95 3.05 18.08
CA VAL A 188 14.42 1.70 18.24
C VAL A 188 14.63 0.93 16.95
N THR A 189 15.12 -0.29 17.06
CA THR A 189 15.26 -1.25 15.97
C THR A 189 14.43 -2.50 16.25
N ILE A 190 14.24 -3.35 15.26
CA ILE A 190 13.55 -4.63 15.40
C ILE A 190 14.53 -5.72 14.97
N SER A 191 14.73 -6.71 15.83
CA SER A 191 15.68 -7.78 15.56
C SER A 191 15.27 -8.61 14.34
N PRO A 192 16.22 -9.17 13.58
CA PRO A 192 15.92 -10.08 12.48
C PRO A 192 15.06 -11.28 12.93
N GLU A 193 15.27 -11.77 14.14
CA GLU A 193 14.54 -12.87 14.74
C GLU A 193 13.08 -12.50 15.03
N ALA A 194 12.83 -11.27 15.52
CA ALA A 194 11.46 -10.76 15.72
C ALA A 194 10.73 -10.59 14.37
N ILE A 195 11.42 -10.08 13.34
CA ILE A 195 10.85 -9.97 11.98
C ILE A 195 10.54 -11.36 11.42
N ALA A 196 11.43 -12.34 11.60
CA ALA A 196 11.23 -13.72 11.16
C ALA A 196 10.04 -14.36 11.89
N HIS A 197 9.89 -14.12 13.19
CA HIS A 197 8.77 -14.61 13.98
C HIS A 197 7.43 -14.02 13.51
N LEU A 198 7.37 -12.70 13.28
CA LEU A 198 6.19 -12.03 12.74
C LEU A 198 5.80 -12.61 11.37
N HIS A 199 6.77 -12.78 10.47
CA HIS A 199 6.53 -13.38 9.16
C HIS A 199 6.07 -14.84 9.27
N GLN A 200 6.66 -15.64 10.16
CA GLN A 200 6.25 -17.03 10.38
C GLN A 200 4.82 -17.13 10.93
N THR A 201 4.43 -16.21 11.82
CA THR A 201 3.12 -16.20 12.47
C THR A 201 2.01 -15.69 11.55
N PHE A 202 2.25 -14.60 10.82
CA PHE A 202 1.23 -13.89 10.06
C PHE A 202 1.40 -14.01 8.53
N GLY A 203 2.49 -14.62 8.06
CA GLY A 203 2.74 -14.81 6.63
C GLY A 203 2.84 -13.48 5.86
N ALA A 204 2.01 -13.36 4.81
CA ALA A 204 1.96 -12.19 3.95
C ALA A 204 1.05 -11.07 4.45
N ASP A 205 0.36 -11.24 5.56
CA ASP A 205 -0.55 -10.22 6.06
C ASP A 205 0.21 -9.07 6.75
N ILE A 206 0.74 -8.19 5.90
CA ILE A 206 1.48 -6.99 6.35
C ILE A 206 0.64 -6.14 7.32
N ARG A 207 -0.69 -6.11 7.16
CA ARG A 207 -1.56 -5.28 8.02
C ARG A 207 -1.55 -5.79 9.46
N VAL A 208 -1.60 -7.10 9.64
CA VAL A 208 -1.54 -7.69 10.99
C VAL A 208 -0.15 -7.49 11.59
N ILE A 209 0.91 -7.63 10.80
CA ILE A 209 2.28 -7.35 11.24
C ILE A 209 2.42 -5.88 11.69
N GLU A 210 1.93 -4.93 10.88
CA GLU A 210 1.96 -3.49 11.21
C GLU A 210 1.11 -3.18 12.45
N GLN A 211 -0.05 -3.81 12.60
CA GLN A 211 -0.89 -3.65 13.80
C GLN A 211 -0.18 -4.17 15.06
N THR A 212 0.44 -5.35 14.99
CA THR A 212 1.22 -5.89 16.12
C THR A 212 2.35 -4.95 16.51
N LEU A 213 3.11 -4.46 15.54
CA LEU A 213 4.19 -3.52 15.78
C LEU A 213 3.67 -2.16 16.29
N TYR A 214 2.51 -1.71 15.83
CA TYR A 214 1.86 -0.52 16.36
C TYR A 214 1.62 -0.63 17.86
N GLU A 215 1.06 -1.74 18.33
CA GLU A 215 0.80 -1.99 19.76
C GLU A 215 2.10 -2.07 20.57
N VAL A 216 3.12 -2.75 20.06
CA VAL A 216 4.45 -2.81 20.70
C VAL A 216 5.01 -1.40 20.89
N PHE A 217 4.97 -0.57 19.85
CA PHE A 217 5.46 0.82 19.93
C PHE A 217 4.62 1.70 20.86
N GLN A 218 3.32 1.49 20.97
CA GLN A 218 2.46 2.20 21.91
C GLN A 218 2.83 1.92 23.38
N GLY A 219 3.23 0.69 23.67
CA GLY A 219 3.68 0.28 25.01
C GLY A 219 5.11 0.70 25.37
N ARG A 220 5.94 0.97 24.37
CA ARG A 220 7.39 1.17 24.57
C ARG A 220 7.73 2.53 25.19
N ARG A 221 8.72 2.54 26.09
CA ARG A 221 9.19 3.75 26.78
C ARG A 221 10.69 4.00 26.61
N GLU A 222 11.44 2.99 26.17
CA GLU A 222 12.90 3.02 26.11
C GLU A 222 13.40 2.71 24.69
N ARG A 223 14.55 3.29 24.34
CA ARG A 223 15.28 2.98 23.12
C ARG A 223 15.87 1.56 23.19
N GLY A 224 16.23 1.02 22.05
CA GLY A 224 16.89 -0.27 21.95
C GLY A 224 16.19 -1.21 20.97
N GLU A 225 16.59 -2.45 20.93
CA GLU A 225 16.10 -3.45 20.01
C GLU A 225 14.80 -4.09 20.54
N ILE A 226 13.83 -4.33 19.67
CA ILE A 226 12.63 -5.12 19.92
C ILE A 226 12.98 -6.58 19.59
N GLY A 227 12.92 -7.44 20.61
CA GLY A 227 13.15 -8.86 20.50
C GLY A 227 11.89 -9.66 20.20
N VAL A 228 12.06 -10.98 20.07
CA VAL A 228 10.95 -11.91 19.80
C VAL A 228 9.90 -11.87 20.91
N GLU A 229 10.32 -11.77 22.17
CA GLU A 229 9.46 -11.77 23.35
C GLU A 229 8.45 -10.62 23.38
N GLU A 230 8.78 -9.50 22.71
CA GLU A 230 7.92 -8.31 22.66
C GLU A 230 6.86 -8.39 21.54
N VAL A 231 7.05 -9.25 20.54
CA VAL A 231 6.14 -9.40 19.39
C VAL A 231 5.31 -10.68 19.44
N VAL A 232 5.47 -11.51 20.48
CA VAL A 232 4.63 -12.67 20.72
C VAL A 232 3.25 -12.20 21.13
N VAL A 233 2.24 -12.50 20.32
CA VAL A 233 0.83 -12.25 20.64
C VAL A 233 0.31 -13.42 21.45
N ASN A 234 -0.08 -13.16 22.70
CA ASN A 234 -0.73 -14.15 23.59
C ASN A 234 -2.21 -14.34 23.24
#